data_d52d22c82d8f02da97e01e115fd2d317
#
_entry.id   d52d22c82d8f02da97e01e115fd2d317
#
_cell.length_a   1.000
_cell.length_b   1.000
_cell.length_c   1.000
_cell.angle_alpha   90.00
_cell.angle_beta   90.00
_cell.angle_gamma   90.00
#
_symmetry.space_group_name_H-M   'P 1'
#
loop_
_entity.id
_entity.type
_entity.pdbx_description
1 polymer ?
#
loop_
_entity_poly.entity_id
_entity_poly.type
_entity_poly.pdbx_seq_one_letter_code
_entity_poly.pdbx_strand_id
1 'polypeptide(L)'
;MSNVIIFTGTHFTPALAVIEEIKKKEPWEIYYLGRKYTLEGEKIPSPESQILPKMGVKFIPIPAGRLQRRFTRWTIPSLLRVPFGFFKALKVILEIKPKVIVSFGGYVGVPVVIAGFLRRVPILIHEQTATVGLANKISVRFAQKIAISFPESKTFFPEGKVVFTGNPLRPEIFKS
;
A
#
# COMPACT_ATOMS: atom_id res chain seq x y z
N MET A 1 -20.08 -8.56 12.40
CA MET A 1 -19.47 -7.96 11.18
C MET A 1 -18.02 -8.39 11.14
N SER A 2 -17.54 -8.96 10.04
CA SER A 2 -16.14 -9.35 9.89
C SER A 2 -15.21 -8.14 9.97
N ASN A 3 -14.06 -8.29 10.62
CA ASN A 3 -13.05 -7.26 10.65
C ASN A 3 -12.34 -7.23 9.29
N VAL A 4 -12.53 -6.18 8.50
CA VAL A 4 -11.95 -6.04 7.17
C VAL A 4 -10.80 -5.07 7.18
N ILE A 5 -9.64 -5.48 6.62
CA ILE A 5 -8.45 -4.65 6.43
C ILE A 5 -8.06 -4.60 4.96
N ILE A 6 -7.68 -3.43 4.48
CA ILE A 6 -7.10 -3.23 3.14
C ILE A 6 -5.62 -2.95 3.27
N PHE A 7 -4.82 -3.73 2.55
CA PHE A 7 -3.41 -3.45 2.28
C PHE A 7 -3.25 -2.87 0.89
N THR A 8 -2.26 -1.99 0.72
CA THR A 8 -1.92 -1.42 -0.59
C THR A 8 -0.45 -1.00 -0.65
N GLY A 9 0.05 -0.85 -1.86
CA GLY A 9 1.42 -0.36 -2.08
C GLY A 9 2.21 -1.21 -3.06
N THR A 10 3.48 -0.80 -3.29
CA THR A 10 4.39 -1.51 -4.19
C THR A 10 5.54 -2.20 -3.44
N HIS A 11 5.75 -1.91 -2.17
CA HIS A 11 6.74 -2.56 -1.33
C HIS A 11 6.13 -3.81 -0.71
N PHE A 12 6.18 -4.90 -1.49
CA PHE A 12 5.44 -6.12 -1.19
C PHE A 12 6.02 -6.91 -0.01
N THR A 13 7.35 -7.00 0.12
CA THR A 13 7.99 -7.83 1.16
C THR A 13 7.57 -7.46 2.60
N PRO A 14 7.65 -6.18 3.02
CA PRO A 14 7.18 -5.80 4.35
C PRO A 14 5.66 -5.94 4.51
N ALA A 15 4.89 -5.71 3.44
CA ALA A 15 3.44 -5.93 3.46
C ALA A 15 3.11 -7.42 3.70
N LEU A 16 3.81 -8.31 3.02
CA LEU A 16 3.64 -9.76 3.17
C LEU A 16 3.95 -10.21 4.60
N ALA A 17 5.04 -9.73 5.20
CA ALA A 17 5.40 -10.06 6.58
C ALA A 17 4.29 -9.66 7.57
N VAL A 18 3.71 -8.47 7.41
CA VAL A 18 2.60 -8.02 8.26
C VAL A 18 1.32 -8.83 8.03
N ILE A 19 1.01 -9.17 6.77
CA ILE A 19 -0.15 -9.99 6.42
C ILE A 19 -0.02 -11.39 7.05
N GLU A 20 1.14 -12.04 6.94
CA GLU A 20 1.39 -13.34 7.53
C GLU A 20 1.19 -13.31 9.06
N GLU A 21 1.65 -12.26 9.72
CA GLU A 21 1.53 -12.13 11.17
C GLU A 21 0.08 -11.85 11.63
N ILE A 22 -0.66 -11.01 10.92
CA ILE A 22 -2.07 -10.73 11.22
C ILE A 22 -2.91 -12.01 11.07
N LYS A 23 -2.66 -12.79 10.03
CA LYS A 23 -3.38 -14.06 9.81
C LYS A 23 -3.19 -15.08 10.92
N LYS A 24 -2.06 -15.04 11.65
CA LYS A 24 -1.82 -15.93 12.81
C LYS A 24 -2.59 -15.50 14.05
N LYS A 25 -2.81 -14.18 14.21
CA LYS A 25 -3.31 -13.61 15.47
C LYS A 25 -4.83 -13.44 15.50
N GLU A 26 -5.42 -13.02 14.40
CA GLU A 26 -6.84 -12.63 14.37
C GLU A 26 -7.53 -12.97 13.04
N PRO A 27 -8.83 -13.28 13.08
CA PRO A 27 -9.61 -13.58 11.88
C PRO A 27 -9.99 -12.30 11.10
N TRP A 28 -9.01 -11.62 10.50
CA TRP A 28 -9.24 -10.51 9.60
C TRP A 28 -9.55 -11.01 8.20
N GLU A 29 -10.55 -10.42 7.57
CA GLU A 29 -10.75 -10.52 6.14
C GLU A 29 -9.81 -9.53 5.44
N ILE A 30 -8.82 -10.06 4.71
CA ILE A 30 -7.73 -9.26 4.18
C ILE A 30 -7.90 -9.06 2.68
N TYR A 31 -7.90 -7.79 2.26
CA TYR A 31 -7.84 -7.36 0.87
C TYR A 31 -6.50 -6.71 0.58
N TYR A 32 -6.00 -6.93 -0.63
CA TYR A 32 -4.82 -6.23 -1.12
C TYR A 32 -5.16 -5.52 -2.44
N LEU A 33 -5.09 -4.19 -2.42
CA LEU A 33 -5.26 -3.36 -3.59
C LEU A 33 -3.88 -3.05 -4.16
N GLY A 34 -3.52 -3.68 -5.28
CA GLY A 34 -2.17 -3.66 -5.83
C GLY A 34 -2.11 -3.57 -7.36
N ARG A 35 -0.90 -3.64 -7.89
CA ARG A 35 -0.69 -3.67 -9.34
C ARG A 35 -0.81 -5.11 -9.87
N LYS A 36 -1.38 -5.27 -11.07
CA LYS A 36 -1.50 -6.57 -11.72
C LYS A 36 -0.16 -7.05 -12.29
N TYR A 37 0.62 -6.13 -12.85
CA TYR A 37 1.87 -6.41 -13.56
C TYR A 37 3.06 -5.70 -12.92
N THR A 38 4.26 -6.25 -13.06
CA THR A 38 5.50 -5.72 -12.45
C THR A 38 5.92 -4.40 -13.08
N LEU A 39 5.88 -4.31 -14.41
CA LEU A 39 6.26 -3.12 -15.17
C LEU A 39 5.12 -2.67 -16.11
N GLU A 40 5.10 -1.38 -16.43
CA GLU A 40 4.19 -0.87 -17.46
C GLU A 40 4.62 -1.35 -18.85
N GLY A 41 3.64 -1.86 -19.62
CA GLY A 41 3.89 -2.40 -20.96
C GLY A 41 4.28 -3.88 -20.97
N GLU A 42 4.57 -4.49 -19.84
CA GLU A 42 4.84 -5.92 -19.72
C GLU A 42 3.64 -6.66 -19.15
N LYS A 43 3.51 -7.95 -19.57
CA LYS A 43 2.47 -8.85 -19.06
C LYS A 43 2.99 -9.80 -17.96
N ILE A 44 4.12 -9.45 -17.31
CA ILE A 44 4.67 -10.24 -16.21
C ILE A 44 3.85 -9.95 -14.95
N PRO A 45 3.13 -10.94 -14.41
CA PRO A 45 2.33 -10.73 -13.20
C PRO A 45 3.20 -10.29 -12.02
N SER A 46 2.68 -9.39 -11.21
CA SER A 46 3.37 -8.94 -10.00
C SER A 46 3.41 -10.02 -8.93
N PRO A 47 4.45 -10.06 -8.07
CA PRO A 47 4.54 -11.03 -6.99
C PRO A 47 3.30 -11.03 -6.10
N GLU A 48 2.79 -9.85 -5.75
CA GLU A 48 1.58 -9.70 -4.94
C GLU A 48 0.35 -10.34 -5.60
N SER A 49 0.21 -10.23 -6.94
CA SER A 49 -0.92 -10.82 -7.67
C SER A 49 -0.87 -12.35 -7.75
N GLN A 50 0.32 -12.95 -7.59
CA GLN A 50 0.50 -14.39 -7.67
C GLN A 50 0.47 -15.07 -6.29
N ILE A 51 1.06 -14.43 -5.27
CA ILE A 51 1.28 -15.02 -3.95
C ILE A 51 0.03 -14.85 -3.07
N LEU A 52 -0.53 -13.64 -3.00
CA LEU A 52 -1.58 -13.32 -2.07
C LEU A 52 -2.87 -14.14 -2.23
N PRO A 53 -3.36 -14.42 -3.48
CA PRO A 53 -4.54 -15.29 -3.64
C PRO A 53 -4.33 -16.71 -3.10
N LYS A 54 -3.12 -17.27 -3.25
CA LYS A 54 -2.78 -18.59 -2.70
C LYS A 54 -2.80 -18.64 -1.17
N MET A 55 -2.65 -17.47 -0.54
CA MET A 55 -2.72 -17.30 0.90
C MET A 55 -4.14 -16.97 1.39
N GLY A 56 -5.15 -16.95 0.53
CA GLY A 56 -6.52 -16.57 0.90
C GLY A 56 -6.72 -15.07 1.08
N VAL A 57 -5.80 -14.23 0.60
CA VAL A 57 -5.95 -12.77 0.57
C VAL A 57 -6.64 -12.36 -0.72
N LYS A 58 -7.69 -11.56 -0.63
CA LYS A 58 -8.46 -11.09 -1.79
C LYS A 58 -7.69 -9.99 -2.53
N PHE A 59 -7.08 -10.34 -3.64
CA PHE A 59 -6.31 -9.41 -4.46
C PHE A 59 -7.20 -8.66 -5.46
N ILE A 60 -7.14 -7.32 -5.46
CA ILE A 60 -7.88 -6.45 -6.37
C ILE A 60 -6.88 -5.57 -7.14
N PRO A 61 -6.76 -5.73 -8.47
CA PRO A 61 -5.88 -4.89 -9.26
C PRO A 61 -6.42 -3.47 -9.38
N ILE A 62 -5.58 -2.48 -9.03
CA ILE A 62 -5.87 -1.06 -9.19
C ILE A 62 -5.08 -0.54 -10.40
N PRO A 63 -5.76 0.03 -11.41
CA PRO A 63 -5.07 0.75 -12.47
C PRO A 63 -4.44 2.01 -11.87
N ALA A 64 -3.13 2.03 -11.79
CA ALA A 64 -2.41 3.17 -11.23
C ALA A 64 -1.28 3.56 -12.18
N GLY A 65 -1.21 4.84 -12.49
CA GLY A 65 -0.15 5.39 -13.30
C GLY A 65 1.13 5.55 -12.49
N ARG A 66 2.23 5.06 -13.00
CA ARG A 66 3.55 5.25 -12.41
C ARG A 66 4.08 6.64 -12.75
N LEU A 67 4.18 7.53 -11.78
CA LEU A 67 4.94 8.77 -11.92
C LEU A 67 6.43 8.42 -12.02
N GLN A 68 6.96 8.49 -13.23
CA GLN A 68 8.38 8.29 -13.46
C GLN A 68 9.16 9.57 -13.13
N ARG A 69 10.38 9.43 -12.59
CA ARG A 69 11.25 10.58 -12.29
C ARG A 69 11.70 11.33 -13.56
N ARG A 70 11.66 10.68 -14.73
CA ARG A 70 11.95 11.28 -16.04
C ARG A 70 10.69 11.24 -16.89
N PHE A 71 10.47 12.30 -17.67
CA PHE A 71 9.39 12.36 -18.63
C PHE A 71 9.63 11.34 -19.75
N THR A 72 8.71 10.43 -19.94
CA THR A 72 8.76 9.39 -21.00
C THR A 72 7.44 9.39 -21.76
N ARG A 73 7.39 8.70 -22.92
CA ARG A 73 6.15 8.50 -23.70
C ARG A 73 5.00 7.90 -22.87
N TRP A 74 5.31 7.25 -21.74
CA TRP A 74 4.32 6.62 -20.86
C TRP A 74 3.82 7.56 -19.75
N THR A 75 4.41 8.77 -19.58
CA THR A 75 4.04 9.69 -18.50
C THR A 75 2.60 10.16 -18.61
N ILE A 76 2.18 10.60 -19.81
CA ILE A 76 0.80 11.09 -20.03
C ILE A 76 -0.22 9.95 -19.86
N PRO A 77 -0.07 8.78 -20.52
CA PRO A 77 -0.96 7.64 -20.28
C PRO A 77 -1.03 7.19 -18.82
N SER A 78 0.09 7.28 -18.11
CA SER A 78 0.14 6.95 -16.67
C SER A 78 -0.67 7.93 -15.83
N LEU A 79 -0.54 9.23 -16.07
CA LEU A 79 -1.33 10.26 -15.37
C LEU A 79 -2.83 10.09 -15.61
N LEU A 80 -3.24 9.78 -16.83
CA LEU A 80 -4.65 9.53 -17.17
C LEU A 80 -5.24 8.31 -16.44
N ARG A 81 -4.41 7.35 -16.00
CA ARG A 81 -4.86 6.19 -15.21
C ARG A 81 -5.11 6.49 -13.73
N VAL A 82 -4.54 7.57 -13.20
CA VAL A 82 -4.70 7.93 -11.77
C VAL A 82 -6.17 8.13 -11.38
N PRO A 83 -7.00 8.89 -12.14
CA PRO A 83 -8.42 9.01 -11.84
C PRO A 83 -9.15 7.67 -11.86
N PHE A 84 -8.87 6.81 -12.82
CA PHE A 84 -9.49 5.47 -12.89
C PHE A 84 -9.12 4.61 -11.68
N GLY A 85 -7.86 4.67 -11.24
CA GLY A 85 -7.42 3.99 -10.02
C GLY A 85 -8.13 4.50 -8.78
N PHE A 86 -8.30 5.81 -8.68
CA PHE A 86 -9.03 6.45 -7.58
C PHE A 86 -10.51 6.01 -7.55
N PHE A 87 -11.25 6.11 -8.65
CA PHE A 87 -12.66 5.72 -8.69
C PHE A 87 -12.84 4.21 -8.42
N LYS A 88 -11.93 3.37 -8.93
CA LYS A 88 -11.96 1.94 -8.62
C LYS A 88 -11.70 1.67 -7.14
N ALA A 89 -10.71 2.32 -6.53
CA ALA A 89 -10.44 2.20 -5.11
C ALA A 89 -11.62 2.68 -4.26
N LEU A 90 -12.21 3.81 -4.63
CA LEU A 90 -13.40 4.36 -3.96
C LEU A 90 -14.58 3.39 -4.00
N LYS A 91 -14.88 2.80 -5.17
CA LYS A 91 -15.92 1.77 -5.32
C LYS A 91 -15.67 0.59 -4.39
N VAL A 92 -14.45 0.04 -4.42
CA VAL A 92 -14.06 -1.09 -3.56
C VAL A 92 -14.23 -0.76 -2.08
N ILE A 93 -13.76 0.41 -1.64
CA ILE A 93 -13.87 0.86 -0.24
C ILE A 93 -15.33 1.02 0.19
N LEU A 94 -16.20 1.52 -0.70
CA LEU A 94 -17.64 1.65 -0.44
C LEU A 94 -18.32 0.29 -0.26
N GLU A 95 -17.95 -0.69 -1.07
CA GLU A 95 -18.51 -2.05 -1.04
C GLU A 95 -18.01 -2.83 0.18
N ILE A 96 -16.70 -2.78 0.46
CA ILE A 96 -16.04 -3.61 1.47
C ILE A 96 -16.15 -3.00 2.87
N LYS A 97 -16.22 -1.67 2.99
CA LYS A 97 -16.29 -0.92 4.25
C LYS A 97 -15.18 -1.33 5.25
N PRO A 98 -13.90 -1.18 4.88
CA PRO A 98 -12.79 -1.63 5.71
C PRO A 98 -12.72 -0.81 7.01
N LYS A 99 -12.22 -1.44 8.08
CA LYS A 99 -11.95 -0.77 9.35
C LYS A 99 -10.64 0.02 9.34
N VAL A 100 -9.69 -0.39 8.49
CA VAL A 100 -8.38 0.26 8.38
C VAL A 100 -7.76 -0.01 7.02
N ILE A 101 -6.96 0.94 6.54
CA ILE A 101 -6.11 0.82 5.34
C ILE A 101 -4.66 0.93 5.78
N VAL A 102 -3.83 -0.02 5.34
CA VAL A 102 -2.38 -0.02 5.57
C VAL A 102 -1.67 0.12 4.23
N SER A 103 -0.91 1.22 4.06
CA SER A 103 -0.20 1.51 2.83
C SER A 103 1.31 1.32 2.99
N PHE A 104 1.88 0.48 2.14
CA PHE A 104 3.34 0.28 2.02
C PHE A 104 3.93 1.10 0.87
N GLY A 105 3.40 2.29 0.67
CA GLY A 105 3.92 3.28 -0.28
C GLY A 105 3.80 2.88 -1.75
N GLY A 106 4.48 3.66 -2.58
CA GLY A 106 4.44 3.51 -4.02
C GLY A 106 3.17 4.08 -4.66
N TYR A 107 3.23 4.24 -5.97
CA TYR A 107 2.22 4.98 -6.74
C TYR A 107 0.81 4.38 -6.69
N VAL A 108 0.69 3.06 -6.47
CA VAL A 108 -0.61 2.37 -6.34
C VAL A 108 -1.30 2.71 -5.02
N GLY A 109 -0.53 2.99 -3.96
CA GLY A 109 -1.08 3.34 -2.66
C GLY A 109 -1.78 4.70 -2.64
N VAL A 110 -1.31 5.67 -3.42
CA VAL A 110 -1.84 7.05 -3.40
C VAL A 110 -3.36 7.13 -3.65
N PRO A 111 -3.89 6.59 -4.76
CA PRO A 111 -5.33 6.64 -5.01
C PRO A 111 -6.16 5.90 -3.95
N VAL A 112 -5.63 4.82 -3.38
CA VAL A 112 -6.30 4.05 -2.32
C VAL A 112 -6.35 4.85 -1.02
N VAL A 113 -5.24 5.49 -0.64
CA VAL A 113 -5.15 6.36 0.55
C VAL A 113 -6.10 7.54 0.44
N ILE A 114 -6.14 8.23 -0.71
CA ILE A 114 -7.04 9.37 -0.91
C ILE A 114 -8.51 8.92 -0.84
N ALA A 115 -8.86 7.81 -1.49
CA ALA A 115 -10.22 7.28 -1.44
C ALA A 115 -10.63 6.86 -0.01
N GLY A 116 -9.70 6.24 0.75
CA GLY A 116 -9.91 5.89 2.14
C GLY A 116 -10.13 7.11 3.03
N PHE A 117 -9.32 8.15 2.86
CA PHE A 117 -9.46 9.41 3.58
C PHE A 117 -10.84 10.06 3.36
N LEU A 118 -11.30 10.14 2.12
CA LEU A 118 -12.64 10.66 1.78
C LEU A 118 -13.76 9.87 2.44
N ARG A 119 -13.54 8.57 2.69
CA ARG A 119 -14.49 7.69 3.39
C ARG A 119 -14.26 7.63 4.90
N ARG A 120 -13.36 8.48 5.44
CA ARG A 120 -13.01 8.53 6.87
C ARG A 120 -12.52 7.18 7.42
N VAL A 121 -11.94 6.33 6.56
CA VAL A 121 -11.29 5.09 6.99
C VAL A 121 -9.94 5.44 7.63
N PRO A 122 -9.60 4.91 8.81
CA PRO A 122 -8.28 5.08 9.40
C PRO A 122 -7.18 4.57 8.48
N ILE A 123 -6.10 5.34 8.34
CA ILE A 123 -4.99 5.05 7.43
C ILE A 123 -3.68 5.01 8.21
N LEU A 124 -2.97 3.90 8.08
CA LEU A 124 -1.58 3.71 8.50
C LEU A 124 -0.69 3.67 7.27
N ILE A 125 0.37 4.45 7.25
CA ILE A 125 1.43 4.37 6.22
C ILE A 125 2.66 3.74 6.84
N HIS A 126 3.32 2.87 6.10
CA HIS A 126 4.65 2.35 6.42
C HIS A 126 5.69 2.91 5.44
N GLU A 127 6.76 3.51 6.00
CA GLU A 127 7.94 3.93 5.24
C GLU A 127 9.13 3.03 5.59
N GLN A 128 9.59 2.27 4.59
CA GLN A 128 10.64 1.28 4.76
C GLN A 128 12.05 1.78 4.46
N THR A 129 12.19 3.03 4.03
CA THR A 129 13.48 3.62 3.64
C THR A 129 13.86 4.81 4.53
N ALA A 130 15.17 5.10 4.62
CA ALA A 130 15.64 6.27 5.35
C ALA A 130 15.25 7.60 4.67
N THR A 131 14.99 7.55 3.36
CA THR A 131 14.48 8.69 2.57
C THR A 131 13.04 8.46 2.16
N VAL A 132 12.22 9.50 2.18
CA VAL A 132 10.78 9.38 1.89
C VAL A 132 10.51 9.45 0.40
N GLY A 133 9.84 8.43 -0.13
CA GLY A 133 9.37 8.42 -1.52
C GLY A 133 8.24 9.42 -1.77
N LEU A 134 8.12 9.92 -3.02
CA LEU A 134 7.12 10.90 -3.41
C LEU A 134 5.68 10.45 -3.06
N ALA A 135 5.36 9.18 -3.27
CA ALA A 135 4.06 8.63 -2.94
C ALA A 135 3.72 8.78 -1.45
N ASN A 136 4.68 8.48 -0.56
CA ASN A 136 4.49 8.64 0.87
C ASN A 136 4.46 10.13 1.28
N LYS A 137 5.23 11.02 0.63
CA LYS A 137 5.13 12.47 0.84
C LYS A 137 3.72 13.02 0.55
N ILE A 138 3.04 12.47 -0.46
CA ILE A 138 1.66 12.83 -0.78
C ILE A 138 0.71 12.21 0.25
N SER A 139 0.85 10.93 0.51
CA SER A 139 -0.07 10.12 1.31
C SER A 139 -0.07 10.49 2.80
N VAL A 140 1.05 11.00 3.32
CA VAL A 140 1.20 11.37 4.75
C VAL A 140 0.17 12.40 5.23
N ARG A 141 -0.30 13.26 4.32
CA ARG A 141 -1.31 14.29 4.64
C ARG A 141 -2.64 13.66 5.06
N PHE A 142 -2.91 12.47 4.59
CA PHE A 142 -4.16 11.73 4.77
C PHE A 142 -4.07 10.65 5.86
N ALA A 143 -2.86 10.33 6.34
CA ALA A 143 -2.63 9.28 7.32
C ALA A 143 -2.83 9.77 8.76
N GLN A 144 -3.38 8.90 9.61
CA GLN A 144 -3.46 9.08 11.05
C GLN A 144 -2.17 8.68 11.75
N LYS A 145 -1.50 7.62 11.28
CA LYS A 145 -0.24 7.14 11.82
C LYS A 145 0.73 6.76 10.71
N ILE A 146 2.01 6.86 11.03
CA ILE A 146 3.12 6.59 10.11
C ILE A 146 4.11 5.72 10.84
N ALA A 147 4.21 4.46 10.44
CA ALA A 147 5.23 3.53 10.89
C ALA A 147 6.51 3.76 10.07
N ILE A 148 7.64 3.89 10.72
CA ILE A 148 8.94 4.11 10.07
C ILE A 148 9.92 2.97 10.40
N SER A 149 10.72 2.58 9.40
CA SER A 149 11.77 1.58 9.58
C SER A 149 13.09 2.15 10.09
N PHE A 150 13.33 3.42 9.83
CA PHE A 150 14.57 4.11 10.18
C PHE A 150 14.28 5.39 10.95
N PRO A 151 14.95 5.62 12.10
CA PRO A 151 14.73 6.83 12.91
C PRO A 151 14.98 8.13 12.13
N GLU A 152 15.93 8.13 11.18
CA GLU A 152 16.32 9.27 10.36
C GLU A 152 15.17 9.78 9.50
N SER A 153 14.27 8.89 9.09
CA SER A 153 13.11 9.27 8.28
C SER A 153 12.08 10.09 9.06
N LYS A 154 12.15 10.13 10.39
CA LYS A 154 11.22 10.90 11.25
C LYS A 154 11.14 12.38 10.86
N THR A 155 12.27 12.98 10.46
CA THR A 155 12.36 14.41 10.09
C THR A 155 11.51 14.81 8.90
N PHE A 156 11.09 13.83 8.07
CA PHE A 156 10.24 14.08 6.89
C PHE A 156 8.74 14.04 7.19
N PHE A 157 8.36 13.76 8.42
CA PHE A 157 6.95 13.52 8.78
C PHE A 157 6.48 14.43 9.91
N PRO A 158 5.18 14.74 9.98
CA PRO A 158 4.61 15.53 11.08
C PRO A 158 4.84 14.84 12.43
N GLU A 159 5.26 15.63 13.42
CA GLU A 159 5.34 15.17 14.81
C GLU A 159 3.99 14.64 15.31
N GLY A 160 4.03 13.67 16.22
CA GLY A 160 2.83 13.05 16.81
C GLY A 160 2.14 11.99 15.97
N LYS A 161 2.44 11.87 14.67
CA LYS A 161 1.92 10.78 13.81
C LYS A 161 2.90 9.61 13.67
N VAL A 162 4.18 9.82 13.95
CA VAL A 162 5.26 8.86 13.68
C VAL A 162 5.42 7.86 14.82
N VAL A 163 5.56 6.60 14.44
CA VAL A 163 5.91 5.49 15.33
C VAL A 163 7.10 4.75 14.72
N PHE A 164 8.17 4.60 15.47
CA PHE A 164 9.30 3.76 15.05
C PHE A 164 8.95 2.30 15.30
N THR A 165 8.85 1.51 14.25
CA THR A 165 8.49 0.09 14.30
C THR A 165 9.59 -0.84 13.80
N GLY A 166 10.60 -0.29 13.14
CA GLY A 166 11.51 -1.09 12.33
C GLY A 166 10.85 -1.57 11.03
N ASN A 167 11.63 -2.33 10.25
CA ASN A 167 11.15 -2.92 9.00
C ASN A 167 10.54 -4.29 9.28
N PRO A 168 9.28 -4.55 8.91
CA PRO A 168 8.69 -5.87 9.02
C PRO A 168 9.46 -6.88 8.16
N LEU A 169 10.01 -7.90 8.81
CA LEU A 169 10.77 -8.97 8.16
C LEU A 169 10.08 -10.31 8.39
N ARG A 170 10.15 -11.17 7.40
CA ARG A 170 9.65 -12.53 7.49
C ARG A 170 10.60 -13.38 8.34
N PRO A 171 10.08 -14.27 9.22
CA PRO A 171 10.92 -15.10 10.09
C PRO A 171 11.94 -15.96 9.33
N GLU A 172 11.66 -16.33 8.09
CA GLU A 172 12.56 -17.14 7.26
C GLU A 172 13.90 -16.46 6.98
N ILE A 173 13.97 -15.11 7.02
CA ILE A 173 15.21 -14.35 6.84
C ILE A 173 16.21 -14.62 7.96
N PHE A 174 15.74 -15.02 9.14
CA PHE A 174 16.57 -15.31 10.32
C PHE A 174 16.93 -16.79 10.47
N LYS A 175 16.41 -17.64 9.57
CA LYS A 175 16.70 -19.08 9.54
C LYS A 175 17.78 -19.35 8.49
N SER A 176 18.99 -18.82 8.69
CA SER A 176 20.20 -19.21 7.93
C SER A 176 20.96 -20.30 8.64
#